data_ba2087f45ebfb9a8bfc7fa56b00a593e
#
_entry.id   ba2087f45ebfb9a8bfc7fa56b00a593e
#
_cell.length_a   1.000
_cell.length_b   1.000
_cell.length_c   1.000
_cell.angle_alpha   90.00
_cell.angle_beta   90.00
_cell.angle_gamma   90.00
#
_symmetry.space_group_name_H-M   'P 1'
#
loop_
_entity.id
_entity.type
_entity.pdbx_description
1 polymer ?
#
loop_
_entity_poly.entity_id
_entity_poly.type
_entity_poly.pdbx_seq_one_letter_code
_entity_poly.pdbx_strand_id
1 'polypeptide(L)'
;GNMYKYSYKALSPEGKRVSGTITATSEDDFNQVISSRGLKCYYVHATGKGDASKLSKLDTALVLQFCRQLASMLNAGLPLIKSLEMLYERTEKPKLKNVLAALFEEVQKGNSLAESMGALPGVFPNLLVSMVKAGEMSGKLEETLIRMADYYEKEKKRKGQIKSATSYPKIVLAICLVVVVVLLIWIMPKMISMVSEDKLPLVTKILLKIKDFIMKDYILIIGIVASLIIFIPIVKRIEAVDLFVSKMKVKMPGIGKLQKMIYTSRFASSLCTLTSSGVHLLDALTMVSEMM
;
A
#
# COMPACT_ATOMS: atom_id res chain seq x y z
N GLY A 1 -4.13 18.28 18.74
CA GLY A 1 -4.88 19.40 18.18
C GLY A 1 -5.29 19.07 16.74
N ASN A 2 -6.47 19.52 16.32
CA ASN A 2 -6.96 19.28 14.97
C ASN A 2 -6.15 20.13 14.00
N MET A 3 -5.48 19.54 13.03
CA MET A 3 -4.80 20.27 11.96
C MET A 3 -5.77 20.53 10.80
N TYR A 4 -5.74 21.76 10.29
CA TYR A 4 -6.51 22.21 9.14
C TYR A 4 -5.58 22.47 7.96
N LYS A 5 -6.00 22.07 6.79
CA LYS A 5 -5.28 22.33 5.54
C LYS A 5 -5.79 23.65 4.96
N TYR A 6 -4.93 24.65 4.88
CA TYR A 6 -5.24 25.95 4.32
C TYR A 6 -4.63 26.05 2.92
N SER A 7 -5.47 26.23 1.93
CA SER A 7 -5.05 26.61 0.58
C SER A 7 -5.00 28.13 0.50
N TYR A 8 -3.88 28.68 0.10
CA TYR A 8 -3.69 30.13 0.06
C TYR A 8 -3.19 30.63 -1.29
N LYS A 9 -3.52 31.90 -1.57
CA LYS A 9 -2.92 32.68 -2.63
C LYS A 9 -2.36 33.95 -2.00
N ALA A 10 -1.07 34.19 -2.19
CA ALA A 10 -0.33 35.28 -1.56
C ALA A 10 0.53 36.01 -2.60
N LEU A 11 0.95 37.23 -2.25
CA LEU A 11 1.93 38.02 -2.99
C LEU A 11 3.26 37.94 -2.25
N SER A 12 4.32 37.58 -2.98
CA SER A 12 5.70 37.72 -2.48
C SER A 12 6.05 39.19 -2.32
N PRO A 13 7.04 39.55 -1.47
CA PRO A 13 7.56 40.92 -1.38
C PRO A 13 7.96 41.53 -2.73
N GLU A 14 8.30 40.70 -3.69
CA GLU A 14 8.66 41.07 -5.06
C GLU A 14 7.44 41.21 -6.01
N GLY A 15 6.21 41.15 -5.49
CA GLY A 15 4.97 41.27 -6.29
C GLY A 15 4.57 40.06 -7.10
N LYS A 16 5.26 38.89 -6.98
CA LYS A 16 4.90 37.67 -7.67
C LYS A 16 3.75 36.96 -6.95
N ARG A 17 2.79 36.41 -7.71
CA ARG A 17 1.69 35.61 -7.18
C ARG A 17 2.20 34.20 -6.84
N VAL A 18 2.09 33.83 -5.59
CA VAL A 18 2.43 32.52 -5.06
C VAL A 18 1.16 31.84 -4.56
N SER A 19 0.94 30.60 -4.94
CA SER A 19 -0.16 29.77 -4.40
C SER A 19 0.43 28.52 -3.79
N GLY A 20 -0.13 28.11 -2.65
CA GLY A 20 0.34 26.93 -1.95
C GLY A 20 -0.70 26.40 -0.98
N THR A 21 -0.33 25.37 -0.26
CA THR A 21 -1.15 24.81 0.81
C THR A 21 -0.28 24.66 2.06
N ILE A 22 -0.77 25.13 3.18
CA ILE A 22 -0.12 25.03 4.49
C ILE A 22 -1.08 24.29 5.42
N THR A 23 -0.53 23.44 6.26
CA THR A 23 -1.28 22.78 7.33
C THR A 23 -0.97 23.53 8.64
N ALA A 24 -2.01 23.99 9.33
CA ALA A 24 -1.90 24.73 10.56
C ALA A 24 -2.96 24.25 11.58
N THR A 25 -2.66 24.40 12.87
CA THR A 25 -3.57 24.00 13.95
C THR A 25 -4.73 24.98 14.14
N SER A 26 -4.50 26.24 13.75
CA SER A 26 -5.49 27.32 13.77
C SER A 26 -5.23 28.31 12.64
N GLU A 27 -6.16 29.22 12.44
CA GLU A 27 -6.00 30.34 11.49
C GLU A 27 -4.90 31.31 11.93
N ASP A 28 -4.70 31.45 13.24
CA ASP A 28 -3.63 32.27 13.80
C ASP A 28 -2.24 31.68 13.54
N ASP A 29 -2.12 30.35 13.68
CA ASP A 29 -0.91 29.59 13.36
C ASP A 29 -0.57 29.70 11.86
N PHE A 30 -1.59 29.56 11.00
CA PHE A 30 -1.45 29.81 9.57
C PHE A 30 -0.96 31.24 9.26
N ASN A 31 -1.55 32.26 9.87
CA ASN A 31 -1.17 33.66 9.67
C ASN A 31 0.27 33.94 10.15
N GLN A 32 0.69 33.28 11.22
CA GLN A 32 2.05 33.41 11.75
C GLN A 32 3.08 32.77 10.78
N VAL A 33 2.77 31.63 10.21
CA VAL A 33 3.63 30.98 9.21
C VAL A 33 3.71 31.79 7.90
N ILE A 34 2.59 32.36 7.44
CA ILE A 34 2.57 33.23 6.24
C ILE A 34 3.35 34.49 6.42
N SER A 35 3.17 35.14 7.56
CA SER A 35 3.87 36.41 7.87
C SER A 35 5.37 36.18 8.09
N SER A 36 5.80 35.09 8.71
CA SER A 36 7.22 34.74 8.85
C SER A 36 7.92 34.51 7.50
N ARG A 37 7.16 34.13 6.45
CA ARG A 37 7.65 33.99 5.07
C ARG A 37 7.59 35.32 4.27
N GLY A 38 7.18 36.41 4.87
CA GLY A 38 7.05 37.70 4.20
C GLY A 38 5.97 37.76 3.13
N LEU A 39 5.04 36.80 3.13
CA LEU A 39 3.98 36.68 2.12
C LEU A 39 2.74 37.46 2.59
N LYS A 40 2.17 38.29 1.71
CA LYS A 40 0.87 38.94 1.95
C LYS A 40 -0.23 38.09 1.35
N CYS A 41 -1.01 37.41 2.19
CA CYS A 41 -2.11 36.55 1.76
C CYS A 41 -3.34 37.40 1.39
N TYR A 42 -3.91 37.17 0.22
CA TYR A 42 -5.16 37.81 -0.22
C TYR A 42 -6.32 36.83 -0.40
N TYR A 43 -6.05 35.53 -0.32
CA TYR A 43 -7.08 34.49 -0.37
C TYR A 43 -6.65 33.31 0.49
N VAL A 44 -7.51 32.92 1.43
CA VAL A 44 -7.35 31.74 2.29
C VAL A 44 -8.63 30.92 2.23
N HIS A 45 -8.50 29.64 2.01
CA HIS A 45 -9.63 28.71 2.08
C HIS A 45 -9.21 27.49 2.91
N ALA A 46 -9.89 27.27 4.03
CA ALA A 46 -9.69 26.08 4.85
C ALA A 46 -10.29 24.86 4.11
N THR A 47 -9.44 24.00 3.57
CA THR A 47 -9.85 22.83 2.77
C THR A 47 -10.02 21.59 3.67
N GLY A 48 -10.76 21.74 4.78
CA GLY A 48 -11.11 20.63 5.69
C GLY A 48 -10.00 20.26 6.69
N LYS A 49 -10.38 19.52 7.75
CA LYS A 49 -9.45 18.92 8.70
C LYS A 49 -8.44 18.09 7.94
N GLY A 50 -7.16 18.35 8.11
CA GLY A 50 -6.08 17.46 7.72
C GLY A 50 -6.15 16.21 8.59
N ASP A 51 -7.01 15.28 8.18
CA ASP A 51 -7.18 14.00 8.88
C ASP A 51 -5.90 13.19 8.68
N ALA A 52 -5.09 13.07 9.72
CA ALA A 52 -4.05 12.05 9.81
C ALA A 52 -4.65 10.64 9.61
N SER A 53 -5.96 10.49 9.81
CA SER A 53 -6.72 9.25 9.58
C SER A 53 -6.86 8.85 8.11
N LYS A 54 -6.51 9.73 7.15
CA LYS A 54 -6.56 9.46 5.69
C LYS A 54 -5.22 9.10 5.06
N LEU A 55 -4.14 9.03 5.85
CA LEU A 55 -2.87 8.57 5.33
C LEU A 55 -2.95 7.05 5.07
N SER A 56 -2.78 6.67 3.82
CA SER A 56 -2.86 5.25 3.43
C SER A 56 -1.49 4.58 3.54
N LYS A 57 -1.50 3.29 3.89
CA LYS A 57 -0.30 2.44 3.98
C LYS A 57 0.64 2.64 2.79
N LEU A 58 1.91 2.90 3.05
CA LEU A 58 2.93 3.04 2.01
C LEU A 58 3.20 1.70 1.31
N ASP A 59 3.35 1.74 0.00
CA ASP A 59 3.75 0.57 -0.78
C ASP A 59 5.22 0.25 -0.54
N THR A 60 5.59 -1.01 -0.70
CA THR A 60 6.98 -1.48 -0.53
C THR A 60 8.00 -0.64 -1.32
N ALA A 61 7.61 -0.14 -2.50
CA ALA A 61 8.49 0.72 -3.31
C ALA A 61 8.68 2.11 -2.70
N LEU A 62 7.66 2.69 -2.07
CA LEU A 62 7.74 3.98 -1.39
C LEU A 62 8.50 3.88 -0.07
N VAL A 63 8.30 2.78 0.66
CA VAL A 63 9.07 2.49 1.88
C VAL A 63 10.56 2.33 1.56
N LEU A 64 10.90 1.58 0.51
CA LEU A 64 12.26 1.45 0.01
C LEU A 64 12.88 2.82 -0.34
N GLN A 65 12.14 3.64 -1.09
CA GLN A 65 12.58 4.99 -1.47
C GLN A 65 12.85 5.85 -0.24
N PHE A 66 11.93 5.87 0.71
CA PHE A 66 12.06 6.59 1.97
C PHE A 66 13.32 6.16 2.74
N CYS A 67 13.49 4.86 3.01
CA CYS A 67 14.64 4.34 3.76
C CYS A 67 15.96 4.68 3.07
N ARG A 68 16.05 4.48 1.74
CA ARG A 68 17.28 4.71 0.98
C ARG A 68 17.68 6.18 0.94
N GLN A 69 16.71 7.06 0.67
CA GLN A 69 16.99 8.49 0.58
C GLN A 69 17.32 9.09 1.95
N LEU A 70 16.57 8.72 2.99
CA LEU A 70 16.85 9.19 4.34
C LEU A 70 18.22 8.69 4.83
N ALA A 71 18.53 7.41 4.63
CA ALA A 71 19.83 6.86 4.96
C ALA A 71 20.99 7.60 4.27
N SER A 72 20.84 7.90 2.97
CA SER A 72 21.87 8.62 2.21
C SER A 72 22.11 10.03 2.74
N MET A 73 21.06 10.73 3.17
CA MET A 73 21.18 12.07 3.72
C MET A 73 21.82 12.07 5.11
N LEU A 74 21.43 11.14 5.97
CA LEU A 74 22.01 10.97 7.31
C LEU A 74 23.48 10.56 7.20
N ASN A 75 23.83 9.64 6.29
CA ASN A 75 25.21 9.23 6.03
C ASN A 75 26.08 10.36 5.48
N ALA A 76 25.47 11.36 4.82
CA ALA A 76 26.14 12.58 4.41
C ALA A 76 26.29 13.62 5.58
N GLY A 77 25.89 13.25 6.80
CA GLY A 77 26.00 14.10 7.99
C GLY A 77 24.89 15.13 8.13
N LEU A 78 23.81 15.04 7.35
CA LEU A 78 22.69 15.96 7.47
C LEU A 78 21.86 15.63 8.72
N PRO A 79 21.44 16.63 9.52
CA PRO A 79 20.52 16.43 10.62
C PRO A 79 19.20 15.82 10.17
N LEU A 80 18.55 14.99 11.01
CA LEU A 80 17.31 14.29 10.69
C LEU A 80 16.20 15.23 10.19
N ILE A 81 15.99 16.35 10.89
CA ILE A 81 14.98 17.37 10.53
C ILE A 81 15.24 17.90 9.11
N LYS A 82 16.49 18.25 8.80
CA LYS A 82 16.86 18.77 7.48
C LYS A 82 16.73 17.73 6.39
N SER A 83 17.05 16.48 6.70
CA SER A 83 16.89 15.34 5.80
C SER A 83 15.42 15.11 5.44
N LEU A 84 14.51 15.19 6.43
CA LEU A 84 13.06 15.04 6.19
C LEU A 84 12.49 16.22 5.38
N GLU A 85 12.94 17.45 5.64
CA GLU A 85 12.55 18.63 4.86
C GLU A 85 12.96 18.48 3.39
N MET A 86 14.20 18.13 3.12
CA MET A 86 14.71 17.92 1.77
C MET A 86 13.99 16.75 1.05
N LEU A 87 13.67 15.69 1.78
CA LEU A 87 12.87 14.57 1.25
C LEU A 87 11.47 15.03 0.84
N TYR A 88 10.82 15.84 1.69
CA TYR A 88 9.51 16.41 1.40
C TYR A 88 9.53 17.28 0.13
N GLU A 89 10.51 18.17 0.00
CA GLU A 89 10.65 19.06 -1.14
C GLU A 89 10.89 18.29 -2.47
N ARG A 90 11.75 17.25 -2.43
CA ARG A 90 12.13 16.47 -3.60
C ARG A 90 11.12 15.40 -4.00
N THR A 91 10.17 15.10 -3.12
CA THR A 91 9.20 14.02 -3.38
C THR A 91 8.06 14.53 -4.25
N GLU A 92 7.91 13.97 -5.46
CA GLU A 92 6.81 14.25 -6.38
C GLU A 92 5.56 13.41 -6.09
N LYS A 93 5.73 12.24 -5.48
CA LYS A 93 4.62 11.30 -5.23
C LYS A 93 3.74 11.80 -4.08
N PRO A 94 2.47 12.17 -4.33
CA PRO A 94 1.62 12.83 -3.35
C PRO A 94 1.41 11.97 -2.09
N LYS A 95 1.35 10.65 -2.25
CA LYS A 95 1.19 9.72 -1.14
C LYS A 95 2.36 9.77 -0.15
N LEU A 96 3.60 9.73 -0.64
CA LEU A 96 4.79 9.82 0.19
C LEU A 96 4.97 11.24 0.72
N LYS A 97 4.67 12.25 -0.08
CA LYS A 97 4.77 13.66 0.30
C LYS A 97 3.88 14.01 1.49
N ASN A 98 2.63 13.54 1.50
CA ASN A 98 1.72 13.77 2.63
C ASN A 98 2.20 13.07 3.91
N VAL A 99 2.78 11.87 3.79
CA VAL A 99 3.37 11.15 4.93
C VAL A 99 4.60 11.87 5.46
N LEU A 100 5.47 12.37 4.57
CA LEU A 100 6.66 13.13 4.95
C LEU A 100 6.30 14.44 5.64
N ALA A 101 5.24 15.13 5.20
CA ALA A 101 4.76 16.34 5.87
C ALA A 101 4.35 16.05 7.32
N ALA A 102 3.52 15.01 7.53
CA ALA A 102 3.08 14.62 8.87
C ALA A 102 4.25 14.15 9.75
N LEU A 103 5.19 13.40 9.17
CA LEU A 103 6.38 12.94 9.88
C LEU A 103 7.30 14.12 10.30
N PHE A 104 7.49 15.06 9.39
CA PHE A 104 8.29 16.27 9.64
C PHE A 104 7.70 17.11 10.79
N GLU A 105 6.37 17.30 10.80
CA GLU A 105 5.69 18.01 11.89
C GLU A 105 5.88 17.33 13.25
N GLU A 106 5.78 16.00 13.32
CA GLU A 106 5.98 15.26 14.57
C GLU A 106 7.43 15.34 15.07
N VAL A 107 8.41 15.23 14.17
CA VAL A 107 9.82 15.35 14.53
C VAL A 107 10.17 16.79 14.95
N GLN A 108 9.56 17.81 14.34
CA GLN A 108 9.73 19.21 14.78
C GLN A 108 9.19 19.50 16.19
N LYS A 109 8.19 18.73 16.65
CA LYS A 109 7.70 18.80 18.03
C LYS A 109 8.67 18.20 19.05
N GLY A 110 9.78 17.62 18.60
CA GLY A 110 10.79 16.98 19.43
C GLY A 110 10.60 15.48 19.62
N ASN A 111 9.61 14.87 18.96
CA ASN A 111 9.43 13.42 18.98
C ASN A 111 10.57 12.72 18.21
N SER A 112 10.91 11.52 18.65
CA SER A 112 11.86 10.67 17.89
C SER A 112 11.25 10.25 16.54
N LEU A 113 12.07 9.82 15.59
CA LEU A 113 11.58 9.33 14.29
C LEU A 113 10.64 8.12 14.48
N ALA A 114 11.00 7.19 15.38
CA ALA A 114 10.18 6.02 15.67
C ALA A 114 8.83 6.40 16.29
N GLU A 115 8.81 7.33 17.24
CA GLU A 115 7.57 7.84 17.84
C GLU A 115 6.70 8.55 16.80
N SER A 116 7.31 9.38 15.97
CA SER A 116 6.63 10.09 14.88
C SER A 116 6.03 9.12 13.85
N MET A 117 6.75 8.04 13.51
CA MET A 117 6.22 6.97 12.64
C MET A 117 5.09 6.19 13.31
N GLY A 118 5.18 5.95 14.62
CA GLY A 118 4.16 5.27 15.43
C GLY A 118 2.87 6.11 15.57
N ALA A 119 2.99 7.44 15.57
CA ALA A 119 1.85 8.36 15.58
C ALA A 119 1.02 8.33 14.26
N LEU A 120 1.52 7.64 13.22
CA LEU A 120 0.85 7.45 11.93
C LEU A 120 0.42 5.98 11.73
N PRO A 121 -0.64 5.52 12.41
CA PRO A 121 -0.99 4.11 12.46
C PRO A 121 -1.32 3.55 11.07
N GLY A 122 -0.74 2.39 10.75
CA GLY A 122 -0.98 1.68 9.49
C GLY A 122 -0.30 2.27 8.25
N VAL A 123 0.43 3.38 8.37
CA VAL A 123 1.17 4.02 7.26
C VAL A 123 2.47 3.28 7.00
N PHE A 124 3.27 3.09 8.04
CA PHE A 124 4.53 2.35 7.98
C PHE A 124 4.35 0.89 8.41
N PRO A 125 5.14 -0.03 7.82
CA PRO A 125 5.17 -1.41 8.32
C PRO A 125 5.73 -1.47 9.75
N ASN A 126 5.14 -2.29 10.63
CA ASN A 126 5.57 -2.42 12.03
C ASN A 126 7.06 -2.76 12.16
N LEU A 127 7.57 -3.65 11.29
CA LEU A 127 9.00 -3.97 11.25
C LEU A 127 9.86 -2.72 11.11
N LEU A 128 9.51 -1.82 10.19
CA LEU A 128 10.29 -0.59 9.99
C LEU A 128 10.28 0.29 11.22
N VAL A 129 9.12 0.48 11.85
CA VAL A 129 8.98 1.30 13.07
C VAL A 129 9.84 0.73 14.19
N SER A 130 9.76 -0.59 14.43
CA SER A 130 10.56 -1.27 15.46
C SER A 130 12.06 -1.19 15.19
N MET A 131 12.47 -1.34 13.93
CA MET A 131 13.88 -1.25 13.54
C MET A 131 14.41 0.18 13.69
N VAL A 132 13.64 1.18 13.30
CA VAL A 132 14.01 2.59 13.49
C VAL A 132 14.15 2.90 14.97
N LYS A 133 13.22 2.43 15.82
CA LYS A 133 13.31 2.58 17.28
C LYS A 133 14.61 1.99 17.83
N ALA A 134 14.94 0.76 17.44
CA ALA A 134 16.19 0.11 17.86
C ALA A 134 17.42 0.88 17.35
N GLY A 135 17.40 1.38 16.11
CA GLY A 135 18.46 2.19 15.52
C GLY A 135 18.67 3.53 16.23
N GLU A 136 17.60 4.21 16.61
CA GLU A 136 17.67 5.45 17.41
C GLU A 136 18.24 5.21 18.79
N MET A 137 17.74 4.19 19.51
CA MET A 137 18.22 3.85 20.85
C MET A 137 19.70 3.45 20.87
N SER A 138 20.19 2.82 19.81
CA SER A 138 21.60 2.40 19.67
C SER A 138 22.51 3.45 19.01
N GLY A 139 21.96 4.60 18.56
CA GLY A 139 22.69 5.61 17.80
C GLY A 139 23.13 5.14 16.40
N LYS A 140 22.53 4.07 15.86
CA LYS A 140 22.85 3.46 14.55
C LYS A 140 21.70 3.57 13.55
N LEU A 141 21.02 4.73 13.56
CA LEU A 141 19.83 4.96 12.71
C LEU A 141 20.17 4.81 11.21
N GLU A 142 21.29 5.35 10.78
CA GLU A 142 21.76 5.29 9.38
C GLU A 142 21.94 3.84 8.91
N GLU A 143 22.69 3.05 9.66
CA GLU A 143 22.95 1.65 9.35
C GLU A 143 21.63 0.85 9.30
N THR A 144 20.73 1.13 10.25
CA THR A 144 19.42 0.50 10.31
C THR A 144 18.56 0.82 9.08
N LEU A 145 18.54 2.08 8.65
CA LEU A 145 17.82 2.49 7.46
C LEU A 145 18.40 1.87 6.17
N ILE A 146 19.72 1.72 6.06
CA ILE A 146 20.37 1.00 4.96
C ILE A 146 19.91 -0.46 4.94
N ARG A 147 19.95 -1.15 6.07
CA ARG A 147 19.51 -2.55 6.19
C ARG A 147 18.02 -2.71 5.83
N MET A 148 17.20 -1.74 6.25
CA MET A 148 15.77 -1.74 5.89
C MET A 148 15.55 -1.48 4.40
N ALA A 149 16.35 -0.62 3.78
CA ALA A 149 16.31 -0.41 2.33
C ALA A 149 16.62 -1.71 1.58
N ASP A 150 17.68 -2.42 1.98
CA ASP A 150 18.06 -3.71 1.37
C ASP A 150 16.99 -4.79 1.57
N TYR A 151 16.36 -4.83 2.75
CA TYR A 151 15.25 -5.74 3.03
C TYR A 151 14.06 -5.45 2.08
N TYR A 152 13.63 -4.19 1.97
CA TYR A 152 12.51 -3.82 1.11
C TYR A 152 12.84 -3.91 -0.39
N GLU A 153 14.10 -3.80 -0.78
CA GLU A 153 14.53 -4.08 -2.16
C GLU A 153 14.34 -5.56 -2.51
N LYS A 154 14.79 -6.47 -1.63
CA LYS A 154 14.58 -7.92 -1.79
C LYS A 154 13.09 -8.25 -1.81
N GLU A 155 12.29 -7.63 -0.94
CA GLU A 155 10.84 -7.81 -0.90
C GLU A 155 10.15 -7.31 -2.19
N LYS A 156 10.58 -6.17 -2.72
CA LYS A 156 10.10 -5.64 -4.00
C LYS A 156 10.44 -6.57 -5.17
N LYS A 157 11.67 -7.09 -5.22
CA LYS A 157 12.09 -8.06 -6.24
C LYS A 157 11.24 -9.33 -6.17
N ARG A 158 11.03 -9.90 -4.98
CA ARG A 158 10.18 -11.09 -4.77
C ARG A 158 8.74 -10.85 -5.26
N LYS A 159 8.15 -9.72 -4.90
CA LYS A 159 6.79 -9.35 -5.39
C LYS A 159 6.74 -9.20 -6.91
N GLY A 160 7.77 -8.62 -7.50
CA GLY A 160 7.91 -8.50 -8.96
C GLY A 160 7.98 -9.85 -9.65
N GLN A 161 8.80 -10.77 -9.16
CA GLN A 161 8.93 -12.14 -9.69
C GLN A 161 7.61 -12.92 -9.62
N ILE A 162 6.90 -12.85 -8.49
CA ILE A 162 5.58 -13.50 -8.33
C ILE A 162 4.59 -12.90 -9.33
N LYS A 163 4.56 -11.57 -9.47
CA LYS A 163 3.67 -10.88 -10.42
C LYS A 163 3.97 -11.29 -11.86
N SER A 164 5.23 -11.34 -12.27
CA SER A 164 5.63 -11.76 -13.61
C SER A 164 5.28 -13.22 -13.86
N ALA A 165 5.59 -14.13 -12.93
CA ALA A 165 5.29 -15.54 -13.07
C ALA A 165 3.78 -15.83 -13.17
N THR A 166 2.93 -15.01 -12.55
CA THR A 166 1.48 -15.16 -12.59
C THR A 166 0.81 -14.42 -13.74
N SER A 167 1.52 -13.55 -14.46
CA SER A 167 0.96 -12.78 -15.57
C SER A 167 0.64 -13.66 -16.78
N TYR A 168 1.57 -14.54 -17.16
CA TYR A 168 1.36 -15.46 -18.28
C TYR A 168 0.16 -16.39 -18.09
N PRO A 169 0.02 -17.14 -16.98
CA PRO A 169 -1.16 -17.96 -16.74
C PRO A 169 -2.48 -17.19 -16.77
N LYS A 170 -2.48 -15.94 -16.27
CA LYS A 170 -3.69 -15.10 -16.31
C LYS A 170 -4.10 -14.72 -17.71
N ILE A 171 -3.15 -14.35 -18.57
CA ILE A 171 -3.40 -14.01 -19.97
C ILE A 171 -3.92 -15.23 -20.73
N VAL A 172 -3.26 -16.38 -20.58
CA VAL A 172 -3.68 -17.62 -21.23
C VAL A 172 -5.09 -18.03 -20.80
N LEU A 173 -5.37 -17.97 -19.49
CA LEU A 173 -6.70 -18.28 -18.95
C LEU A 173 -7.76 -17.33 -19.52
N ALA A 174 -7.47 -16.03 -19.61
CA ALA A 174 -8.38 -15.04 -20.17
C ALA A 174 -8.69 -15.33 -21.66
N ILE A 175 -7.66 -15.61 -22.46
CA ILE A 175 -7.83 -15.95 -23.88
C ILE A 175 -8.65 -17.24 -24.02
N CYS A 176 -8.32 -18.27 -23.23
CA CYS A 176 -9.05 -19.54 -23.25
C CYS A 176 -10.53 -19.34 -22.91
N LEU A 177 -10.83 -18.51 -21.91
CA LEU A 177 -12.20 -18.19 -21.52
C LEU A 177 -12.95 -17.46 -22.64
N VAL A 178 -12.31 -16.49 -23.30
CA VAL A 178 -12.89 -15.78 -24.45
C VAL A 178 -13.21 -16.74 -25.59
N VAL A 179 -12.28 -17.65 -25.93
CA VAL A 179 -12.49 -18.65 -26.98
C VAL A 179 -13.66 -19.56 -26.63
N VAL A 180 -13.76 -20.06 -25.40
CA VAL A 180 -14.88 -20.89 -24.95
C VAL A 180 -16.21 -20.12 -25.07
N VAL A 181 -16.26 -18.86 -24.67
CA VAL A 181 -17.48 -18.05 -24.79
C VAL A 181 -17.90 -17.84 -26.25
N VAL A 182 -16.94 -17.57 -27.15
CA VAL A 182 -17.21 -17.44 -28.60
C VAL A 182 -17.72 -18.75 -29.17
N LEU A 183 -17.13 -19.88 -28.82
CA LEU A 183 -17.60 -21.20 -29.25
C LEU A 183 -19.03 -21.48 -28.79
N LEU A 184 -19.36 -21.18 -27.54
CA LEU A 184 -20.69 -21.38 -26.96
C LEU A 184 -21.76 -20.48 -27.60
N ILE A 185 -21.42 -19.22 -27.90
CA ILE A 185 -22.39 -18.27 -28.42
C ILE A 185 -22.59 -18.40 -29.95
N TRP A 186 -21.52 -18.63 -30.70
CA TRP A 186 -21.55 -18.61 -32.17
C TRP A 186 -21.60 -19.96 -32.83
N ILE A 187 -20.79 -20.91 -32.38
CA ILE A 187 -20.62 -22.18 -33.08
C ILE A 187 -21.67 -23.20 -32.61
N MET A 188 -21.89 -23.26 -31.29
CA MET A 188 -22.81 -24.25 -30.72
C MET A 188 -24.26 -24.15 -31.25
N PRO A 189 -24.89 -22.99 -31.40
CA PRO A 189 -26.24 -22.87 -31.94
C PRO A 189 -26.35 -23.46 -33.36
N LYS A 190 -25.31 -23.22 -34.18
CA LYS A 190 -25.28 -23.74 -35.57
C LYS A 190 -25.16 -25.27 -35.63
N MET A 191 -24.41 -25.87 -34.71
CA MET A 191 -24.27 -27.34 -34.65
C MET A 191 -25.54 -28.02 -34.12
N ILE A 192 -26.23 -27.41 -33.19
CA ILE A 192 -27.46 -27.98 -32.59
C ILE A 192 -28.60 -27.97 -33.59
N SER A 193 -28.70 -26.99 -34.47
CA SER A 193 -29.72 -26.98 -35.52
C SER A 193 -29.59 -28.13 -36.52
N MET A 194 -28.44 -28.82 -36.55
CA MET A 194 -28.15 -29.96 -37.41
C MET A 194 -28.35 -31.33 -36.72
N VAL A 195 -28.53 -31.36 -35.39
CA VAL A 195 -28.62 -32.60 -34.60
C VAL A 195 -29.84 -32.53 -33.70
N SER A 196 -30.66 -33.63 -33.69
CA SER A 196 -31.82 -33.72 -32.80
C SER A 196 -31.36 -33.69 -31.32
N GLU A 197 -32.05 -32.94 -30.49
CA GLU A 197 -31.70 -32.69 -29.06
C GLU A 197 -31.55 -33.99 -28.23
N ASP A 198 -32.30 -35.02 -28.58
CA ASP A 198 -32.27 -36.32 -27.84
C ASP A 198 -30.97 -37.09 -27.95
N LYS A 199 -30.14 -36.83 -28.98
CA LYS A 199 -28.88 -37.53 -29.23
C LYS A 199 -27.64 -36.82 -28.72
N LEU A 200 -27.80 -35.69 -27.99
CA LEU A 200 -26.70 -34.91 -27.49
C LEU A 200 -26.02 -35.55 -26.25
N PRO A 201 -24.68 -35.60 -26.20
CA PRO A 201 -23.94 -36.06 -25.03
C PRO A 201 -24.25 -35.22 -23.79
N LEU A 202 -24.15 -35.82 -22.60
CA LEU A 202 -24.43 -35.16 -21.33
C LEU A 202 -23.64 -33.87 -21.13
N VAL A 203 -22.37 -33.85 -21.56
CA VAL A 203 -21.50 -32.68 -21.48
C VAL A 203 -22.07 -31.49 -22.30
N THR A 204 -22.57 -31.80 -23.51
CA THR A 204 -23.19 -30.79 -24.38
C THR A 204 -24.50 -30.25 -23.79
N LYS A 205 -25.32 -31.10 -23.17
CA LYS A 205 -26.53 -30.66 -22.46
C LYS A 205 -26.23 -29.76 -21.27
N ILE A 206 -25.16 -30.03 -20.52
CA ILE A 206 -24.69 -29.16 -19.43
C ILE A 206 -24.23 -27.81 -19.97
N LEU A 207 -23.44 -27.80 -21.05
CA LEU A 207 -22.96 -26.55 -21.68
C LEU A 207 -24.12 -25.72 -22.24
N LEU A 208 -25.16 -26.34 -22.78
CA LEU A 208 -26.38 -25.65 -23.22
C LEU A 208 -27.11 -24.94 -22.06
N LYS A 209 -27.30 -25.65 -20.96
CA LYS A 209 -27.90 -25.07 -19.75
C LYS A 209 -27.08 -23.88 -19.23
N ILE A 210 -25.76 -24.00 -19.26
CA ILE A 210 -24.87 -22.89 -18.88
C ILE A 210 -25.04 -21.70 -19.86
N LYS A 211 -25.08 -21.97 -21.18
CA LYS A 211 -25.32 -20.91 -22.19
C LYS A 211 -26.66 -20.22 -21.97
N ASP A 212 -27.76 -20.98 -21.80
CA ASP A 212 -29.09 -20.43 -21.60
C ASP A 212 -29.18 -19.63 -20.29
N PHE A 213 -28.54 -20.09 -19.24
CA PHE A 213 -28.40 -19.35 -17.99
C PHE A 213 -27.62 -18.03 -18.18
N ILE A 214 -26.51 -18.06 -18.93
CA ILE A 214 -25.71 -16.85 -19.23
C ILE A 214 -26.51 -15.87 -20.10
N MET A 215 -27.23 -16.35 -21.11
CA MET A 215 -27.96 -15.47 -22.03
C MET A 215 -29.30 -14.96 -21.48
N LYS A 216 -29.97 -15.75 -20.62
CA LYS A 216 -31.25 -15.34 -20.01
C LYS A 216 -31.05 -14.36 -18.85
N ASP A 217 -30.01 -14.59 -18.05
CA ASP A 217 -29.76 -13.87 -16.81
C ASP A 217 -28.45 -13.06 -16.83
N TYR A 218 -28.01 -12.59 -18.03
CA TYR A 218 -26.75 -11.85 -18.16
C TYR A 218 -26.69 -10.60 -17.25
N ILE A 219 -27.84 -9.93 -17.05
CA ILE A 219 -27.95 -8.79 -16.16
C ILE A 219 -27.71 -9.21 -14.71
N LEU A 220 -28.23 -10.36 -14.31
CA LEU A 220 -28.05 -10.93 -12.96
C LEU A 220 -26.60 -11.36 -12.74
N ILE A 221 -25.96 -11.95 -13.75
CA ILE A 221 -24.55 -12.34 -13.70
C ILE A 221 -23.64 -11.10 -13.61
N ILE A 222 -23.90 -10.07 -14.42
CA ILE A 222 -23.18 -8.79 -14.33
C ILE A 222 -23.39 -8.16 -12.96
N GLY A 223 -24.61 -8.20 -12.42
CA GLY A 223 -24.94 -7.71 -11.09
C GLY A 223 -24.20 -8.46 -9.99
N ILE A 224 -24.13 -9.80 -10.06
CA ILE A 224 -23.37 -10.64 -9.11
C ILE A 224 -21.86 -10.36 -9.21
N VAL A 225 -21.30 -10.28 -10.42
CA VAL A 225 -19.87 -9.99 -10.61
C VAL A 225 -19.53 -8.58 -10.13
N ALA A 226 -20.34 -7.58 -10.44
CA ALA A 226 -20.19 -6.22 -9.94
C ALA A 226 -20.30 -6.16 -8.40
N SER A 227 -21.30 -6.87 -7.83
CA SER A 227 -21.46 -7.01 -6.38
C SER A 227 -20.25 -7.68 -5.73
N LEU A 228 -19.72 -8.76 -6.31
CA LEU A 228 -18.51 -9.43 -5.82
C LEU A 228 -17.28 -8.51 -5.87
N ILE A 229 -17.09 -7.76 -6.96
CA ILE A 229 -15.98 -6.82 -7.12
C ILE A 229 -16.04 -5.71 -6.04
N ILE A 230 -17.23 -5.23 -5.72
CA ILE A 230 -17.45 -4.21 -4.69
C ILE A 230 -17.36 -4.82 -3.28
N PHE A 231 -17.90 -6.02 -3.08
CA PHE A 231 -18.03 -6.67 -1.77
C PHE A 231 -16.69 -7.25 -1.28
N ILE A 232 -15.86 -7.79 -2.17
CA ILE A 232 -14.54 -8.37 -1.82
C ILE A 232 -13.63 -7.38 -1.07
N PRO A 233 -13.43 -6.12 -1.51
CA PRO A 233 -12.59 -5.18 -0.77
C PRO A 233 -13.23 -4.71 0.53
N ILE A 234 -14.57 -4.70 0.65
CA ILE A 234 -15.29 -4.34 1.88
C ILE A 234 -15.13 -5.44 2.93
N VAL A 235 -15.31 -6.69 2.51
CA VAL A 235 -15.18 -7.88 3.37
C VAL A 235 -13.73 -8.09 3.85
N LYS A 236 -12.75 -7.76 3.02
CA LYS A 236 -11.31 -7.78 3.41
C LYS A 236 -10.93 -6.73 4.46
N ARG A 237 -11.79 -5.77 4.76
CA ARG A 237 -11.58 -4.82 5.87
C ARG A 237 -11.97 -5.39 7.23
N ILE A 238 -12.68 -6.51 7.27
CA ILE A 238 -13.10 -7.17 8.50
C ILE A 238 -11.99 -8.14 8.92
N GLU A 239 -11.31 -7.86 10.01
CA GLU A 239 -10.17 -8.66 10.54
C GLU A 239 -10.49 -10.16 10.69
N ALA A 240 -11.72 -10.49 11.12
CA ALA A 240 -12.15 -11.88 11.25
C ALA A 240 -12.18 -12.65 9.93
N VAL A 241 -12.49 -11.97 8.82
CA VAL A 241 -12.53 -12.57 7.48
C VAL A 241 -11.13 -12.74 6.91
N ASP A 242 -10.24 -11.80 7.19
CA ASP A 242 -8.84 -11.89 6.73
C ASP A 242 -8.13 -13.07 7.41
N LEU A 243 -8.38 -13.29 8.69
CA LEU A 243 -7.91 -14.47 9.44
C LEU A 243 -8.49 -15.79 8.89
N PHE A 244 -9.79 -15.82 8.55
CA PHE A 244 -10.43 -17.02 8.01
C PHE A 244 -9.90 -17.37 6.60
N VAL A 245 -9.80 -16.36 5.74
CA VAL A 245 -9.25 -16.51 4.38
C VAL A 245 -7.79 -16.93 4.42
N SER A 246 -7.00 -16.39 5.33
CA SER A 246 -5.60 -16.75 5.53
C SER A 246 -5.44 -18.19 6.00
N LYS A 247 -6.26 -18.65 6.95
CA LYS A 247 -6.31 -20.05 7.40
C LYS A 247 -6.72 -21.01 6.26
N MET A 248 -7.67 -20.61 5.43
CA MET A 248 -8.14 -21.42 4.30
C MET A 248 -7.07 -21.55 3.22
N LYS A 249 -6.34 -20.48 2.91
CA LYS A 249 -5.22 -20.50 1.94
C LYS A 249 -4.09 -21.44 2.36
N VAL A 250 -3.80 -21.52 3.65
CA VAL A 250 -2.76 -22.42 4.18
C VAL A 250 -3.18 -23.89 4.12
N LYS A 251 -4.50 -24.19 4.18
CA LYS A 251 -5.04 -25.55 4.12
C LYS A 251 -5.27 -26.06 2.68
N MET A 252 -5.30 -25.18 1.68
CA MET A 252 -5.54 -25.59 0.28
C MET A 252 -4.39 -26.45 -0.26
N PRO A 253 -4.69 -27.62 -0.84
CA PRO A 253 -3.68 -28.48 -1.48
C PRO A 253 -3.01 -27.73 -2.66
N GLY A 254 -1.67 -27.74 -2.71
CA GLY A 254 -0.86 -27.04 -3.71
C GLY A 254 -0.47 -25.61 -3.29
N ILE A 255 -1.42 -24.74 -2.99
CA ILE A 255 -1.17 -23.34 -2.59
C ILE A 255 -0.65 -23.26 -1.14
N GLY A 256 -1.13 -24.13 -0.25
CA GLY A 256 -0.74 -24.12 1.16
C GLY A 256 0.75 -24.41 1.37
N LYS A 257 1.37 -25.28 0.57
CA LYS A 257 2.82 -25.57 0.64
C LYS A 257 3.64 -24.34 0.24
N LEU A 258 3.24 -23.65 -0.82
CA LEU A 258 3.87 -22.42 -1.27
C LEU A 258 3.73 -21.30 -0.23
N GLN A 259 2.53 -21.17 0.34
CA GLN A 259 2.23 -20.16 1.36
C GLN A 259 3.07 -20.37 2.63
N LYS A 260 3.18 -21.62 3.12
CA LYS A 260 4.05 -21.96 4.24
C LYS A 260 5.51 -21.60 3.94
N MET A 261 6.01 -21.91 2.76
CA MET A 261 7.37 -21.60 2.33
C MET A 261 7.64 -20.08 2.34
N ILE A 262 6.67 -19.29 1.85
CA ILE A 262 6.74 -17.82 1.86
C ILE A 262 6.77 -17.28 3.29
N TYR A 263 5.90 -17.75 4.17
CA TYR A 263 5.88 -17.32 5.58
C TYR A 263 7.15 -17.73 6.32
N THR A 264 7.63 -18.96 6.14
CA THR A 264 8.88 -19.42 6.76
C THR A 264 10.08 -18.60 6.28
N SER A 265 10.14 -18.30 4.98
CA SER A 265 11.21 -17.46 4.42
C SER A 265 11.16 -16.03 4.96
N ARG A 266 9.97 -15.46 5.12
CA ARG A 266 9.79 -14.14 5.72
C ARG A 266 10.21 -14.13 7.18
N PHE A 267 9.75 -15.12 7.95
CA PHE A 267 10.11 -15.29 9.35
C PHE A 267 11.63 -15.35 9.52
N ALA A 268 12.30 -16.26 8.81
CA ALA A 268 13.74 -16.40 8.87
C ALA A 268 14.49 -15.13 8.45
N SER A 269 14.05 -14.48 7.38
CA SER A 269 14.66 -13.24 6.88
C SER A 269 14.48 -12.07 7.86
N SER A 270 13.30 -11.92 8.46
CA SER A 270 13.03 -10.87 9.45
C SER A 270 13.81 -11.11 10.74
N LEU A 271 13.82 -12.36 11.22
CA LEU A 271 14.57 -12.73 12.41
C LEU A 271 16.08 -12.53 12.22
N CYS A 272 16.62 -12.94 11.07
CA CYS A 272 18.02 -12.70 10.73
C CYS A 272 18.36 -11.21 10.71
N THR A 273 17.49 -10.38 10.12
CA THR A 273 17.69 -8.92 10.05
C THR A 273 17.68 -8.30 11.45
N LEU A 274 16.74 -8.70 12.32
CA LEU A 274 16.63 -8.19 13.69
C LEU A 274 17.83 -8.60 14.54
N THR A 275 18.21 -9.88 14.53
CA THR A 275 19.34 -10.38 15.31
C THR A 275 20.69 -9.83 14.83
N SER A 276 20.87 -9.67 13.51
CA SER A 276 22.08 -9.03 12.96
C SER A 276 22.17 -7.53 13.26
N SER A 277 21.06 -6.90 13.63
CA SER A 277 21.00 -5.50 14.06
C SER A 277 21.20 -5.32 15.58
N GLY A 278 21.53 -6.40 16.30
CA GLY A 278 21.79 -6.36 17.73
C GLY A 278 20.55 -6.38 18.62
N VAL A 279 19.37 -6.65 18.05
CA VAL A 279 18.14 -6.83 18.83
C VAL A 279 18.22 -8.19 19.56
N HIS A 280 17.89 -8.20 20.86
CA HIS A 280 17.84 -9.45 21.64
C HIS A 280 16.87 -10.45 20.99
N LEU A 281 17.25 -11.73 21.00
CA LEU A 281 16.51 -12.79 20.31
C LEU A 281 15.04 -12.89 20.77
N LEU A 282 14.76 -12.67 22.05
CA LEU A 282 13.41 -12.69 22.61
C LEU A 282 12.55 -11.55 22.05
N ASP A 283 13.10 -10.34 22.01
CA ASP A 283 12.43 -9.17 21.44
C ASP A 283 12.24 -9.34 19.94
N ALA A 284 13.22 -9.87 19.23
CA ALA A 284 13.13 -10.18 17.82
C ALA A 284 12.02 -11.19 17.52
N LEU A 285 11.86 -12.24 18.33
CA LEU A 285 10.80 -13.22 18.20
C LEU A 285 9.41 -12.60 18.43
N THR A 286 9.28 -11.76 19.46
CA THR A 286 8.02 -11.06 19.75
C THR A 286 7.64 -10.14 18.60
N MET A 287 8.57 -9.33 18.09
CA MET A 287 8.34 -8.44 16.95
C MET A 287 7.95 -9.19 15.68
N VAL A 288 8.60 -10.35 15.42
CA VAL A 288 8.27 -11.15 14.24
C VAL A 288 6.91 -11.84 14.39
N SER A 289 6.52 -12.23 15.60
CA SER A 289 5.21 -12.83 15.87
C SER A 289 4.05 -11.85 15.60
N GLU A 290 4.23 -10.58 15.92
CA GLU A 290 3.23 -9.52 15.63
C GLU A 290 3.12 -9.17 14.13
N MET A 291 4.12 -9.55 13.34
CA MET A 291 4.16 -9.29 11.90
C MET A 291 3.49 -10.38 11.06
N MET A 292 3.28 -11.57 11.60
CA MET A 292 2.82 -12.76 10.88
C MET A 292 1.31 -12.96 10.98
#